data_5dc54bb768632ad9f704e190b61b4789
#
_entry.id   5dc54bb768632ad9f704e190b61b4789
#
_cell.length_a   1.000
_cell.length_b   1.000
_cell.length_c   1.000
_cell.angle_alpha   90.00
_cell.angle_beta   90.00
_cell.angle_gamma   90.00
#
_symmetry.space_group_name_H-M   'P 1'
#
loop_
_entity.id
_entity.type
_entity.pdbx_description
1 polymer ?
#
loop_
_entity_poly.entity_id
_entity_poly.type
_entity_poly.pdbx_seq_one_letter_code
_entity_poly.pdbx_strand_id
1 'polypeptide(L)'
;TAAFRLNLTILSLIAILVGAYLILQALDAAVVRRRAEIATLRSLGVDGSVLFITYLLEAFVLGLLGSIAGVGVGQILALGAVGMLADTVNALYFATSVEALNLTSLDVLVGMVLGVVFSLLAGWLPARDATQTPPAQVLARGDWSPGFYWLRNPKIGLGILLLGGFALFFPPFVMEAGSNMPVGGFLAAGCWILGAALLSGHVLVLLARLLLPTCTGPVTRLACSRLQDGSSRHRLAVAGLVVAVSMVTGMFQMIDSFRDTIEEWFDVRFQADLYISESGVTGAGSINGIDPELMDKLLTDPNIKYADVMRICYAKPSKGVTVLAGVDMNHWKNEARQIWLKKPGSLELASGAEPALVSETFARRFGVLSGGIVELKTPSGLQKVSPFGIFCDYGNEFGMAAISAEVWTNWTGSERPVNVSLYLHDRSKLNETRNRLRIAYPGLDIRNERELRDVALGIFEQTFQATNALSLIGLAVAFAGLLLGLLSIFDESTQTWQTLKYLGFSTLRFLLAAGLEGAGIGLSAWLAGAITGLALGWLLVFVINVQSFGWTLLWSVPLESILWFGFLLALVGAASGIISASYWNFRRR
;
A
#
# COMPACT_ATOMS: atom_id res chain seq x y z
N THR A 1 14.92 4.77 -3.10
CA THR A 1 14.18 5.89 -3.76
C THR A 1 13.39 5.42 -4.99
N ALA A 2 13.95 4.63 -5.93
CA ALA A 2 13.23 4.17 -7.12
C ALA A 2 12.04 3.26 -6.77
N ALA A 3 12.22 2.33 -5.85
CA ALA A 3 11.18 1.41 -5.40
C ALA A 3 10.08 2.13 -4.59
N PHE A 4 10.40 3.13 -3.79
CA PHE A 4 9.42 3.98 -3.10
C PHE A 4 8.57 4.78 -4.11
N ARG A 5 9.20 5.39 -5.11
CA ARG A 5 8.52 6.08 -6.21
C ARG A 5 7.56 5.15 -6.96
N LEU A 6 7.97 3.91 -7.20
CA LEU A 6 7.16 2.90 -7.84
C LEU A 6 5.93 2.55 -6.99
N ASN A 7 6.09 2.32 -5.68
CA ASN A 7 4.97 2.05 -4.77
C ASN A 7 3.95 3.19 -4.74
N LEU A 8 4.42 4.44 -4.67
CA LEU A 8 3.54 5.62 -4.74
C LEU A 8 2.80 5.71 -6.08
N THR A 9 3.47 5.39 -7.20
CA THR A 9 2.83 5.39 -8.53
C THR A 9 1.69 4.37 -8.58
N ILE A 10 1.87 3.19 -7.99
CA ILE A 10 0.85 2.14 -7.99
C ILE A 10 -0.32 2.50 -7.08
N LEU A 11 -0.03 3.02 -5.89
CA LEU A 11 -1.07 3.55 -5.01
C LEU A 11 -1.91 4.62 -5.71
N SER A 12 -1.26 5.50 -6.47
CA SER A 12 -1.93 6.51 -7.30
C SER A 12 -2.81 5.87 -8.38
N LEU A 13 -2.34 4.80 -9.04
CA LEU A 13 -3.13 4.09 -10.05
C LEU A 13 -4.39 3.44 -9.44
N ILE A 14 -4.27 2.81 -8.27
CA ILE A 14 -5.40 2.24 -7.55
C ILE A 14 -6.38 3.34 -7.12
N ALA A 15 -5.88 4.47 -6.61
CA ALA A 15 -6.71 5.62 -6.25
C ALA A 15 -7.49 6.18 -7.44
N ILE A 16 -6.87 6.25 -8.64
CA ILE A 16 -7.54 6.63 -9.89
C ILE A 16 -8.65 5.63 -10.23
N LEU A 17 -8.44 4.35 -10.05
CA LEU A 17 -9.42 3.30 -10.32
C LEU A 17 -10.65 3.43 -9.39
N VAL A 18 -10.43 3.72 -8.10
CA VAL A 18 -11.50 4.04 -7.13
C VAL A 18 -12.25 5.31 -7.55
N GLY A 19 -11.54 6.36 -7.96
CA GLY A 19 -12.12 7.60 -8.46
C GLY A 19 -12.99 7.40 -9.71
N ALA A 20 -12.49 6.64 -10.70
CA ALA A 20 -13.23 6.28 -11.90
C ALA A 20 -14.53 5.52 -11.57
N TYR A 21 -14.47 4.62 -10.59
CA TYR A 21 -15.65 3.92 -10.12
C TYR A 21 -16.70 4.86 -9.49
N LEU A 22 -16.29 5.84 -8.69
CA LEU A 22 -17.21 6.84 -8.13
C LEU A 22 -17.89 7.68 -9.22
N ILE A 23 -17.14 8.08 -10.24
CA ILE A 23 -17.68 8.81 -11.39
C ILE A 23 -18.74 7.95 -12.09
N LEU A 24 -18.43 6.67 -12.33
CA LEU A 24 -19.38 5.72 -12.91
C LEU A 24 -20.66 5.66 -12.08
N GLN A 25 -20.52 5.51 -10.76
CA GLN A 25 -21.67 5.43 -9.85
C GLN A 25 -22.50 6.73 -9.81
N ALA A 26 -21.85 7.90 -9.80
CA ALA A 26 -22.51 9.18 -9.81
C ALA A 26 -23.28 9.43 -11.11
N LEU A 27 -22.68 9.10 -12.25
CA LEU A 27 -23.32 9.24 -13.57
C LEU A 27 -24.45 8.21 -13.77
N ASP A 28 -24.28 6.96 -13.31
CA ASP A 28 -25.36 5.99 -13.31
C ASP A 28 -26.56 6.46 -12.50
N ALA A 29 -26.31 7.00 -11.29
CA ALA A 29 -27.36 7.60 -10.47
C ALA A 29 -28.05 8.81 -11.15
N ALA A 30 -27.32 9.61 -11.92
CA ALA A 30 -27.87 10.74 -12.67
C ALA A 30 -28.76 10.26 -13.83
N VAL A 31 -28.32 9.27 -14.62
CA VAL A 31 -29.11 8.65 -15.70
C VAL A 31 -30.40 8.07 -15.16
N VAL A 32 -30.32 7.38 -14.04
CA VAL A 32 -31.48 6.77 -13.39
C VAL A 32 -32.51 7.79 -12.95
N ARG A 33 -32.11 8.88 -12.32
CA ARG A 33 -33.01 9.94 -11.90
C ARG A 33 -33.74 10.61 -13.06
N ARG A 34 -33.08 10.66 -14.24
CA ARG A 34 -33.62 11.30 -15.46
C ARG A 34 -34.25 10.31 -16.44
N ARG A 35 -34.49 9.05 -16.05
CA ARG A 35 -35.01 8.00 -16.96
C ARG A 35 -36.35 8.36 -17.59
N ALA A 36 -37.27 8.93 -16.82
CA ALA A 36 -38.57 9.38 -17.35
C ALA A 36 -38.40 10.46 -18.42
N GLU A 37 -37.50 11.43 -18.20
CA GLU A 37 -37.15 12.48 -19.15
C GLU A 37 -36.51 11.87 -20.42
N ILE A 38 -35.57 10.93 -20.26
CA ILE A 38 -34.93 10.21 -21.36
C ILE A 38 -35.99 9.45 -22.19
N ALA A 39 -36.90 8.75 -21.53
CA ALA A 39 -37.98 8.02 -22.19
C ALA A 39 -38.90 8.94 -22.97
N THR A 40 -39.24 10.10 -22.40
CA THR A 40 -40.04 11.13 -23.09
C THR A 40 -39.32 11.70 -24.31
N LEU A 41 -38.05 12.08 -24.18
CA LEU A 41 -37.22 12.58 -25.29
C LEU A 41 -37.15 11.56 -26.43
N ARG A 42 -36.95 10.29 -26.10
CA ARG A 42 -36.92 9.20 -27.08
C ARG A 42 -38.27 8.96 -27.75
N SER A 43 -39.36 9.09 -27.00
CA SER A 43 -40.71 8.98 -27.60
C SER A 43 -41.05 10.13 -28.56
N LEU A 44 -40.42 11.31 -28.35
CA LEU A 44 -40.47 12.47 -29.23
C LEU A 44 -39.53 12.37 -30.43
N GLY A 45 -38.78 11.26 -30.59
CA GLY A 45 -37.91 11.01 -31.73
C GLY A 45 -36.44 11.44 -31.55
N VAL A 46 -36.00 11.81 -30.36
CA VAL A 46 -34.57 12.11 -30.10
C VAL A 46 -33.75 10.83 -30.31
N ASP A 47 -32.73 10.92 -31.17
CA ASP A 47 -31.86 9.80 -31.47
C ASP A 47 -30.97 9.41 -30.29
N GLY A 48 -30.70 8.11 -30.16
CA GLY A 48 -29.84 7.56 -29.11
C GLY A 48 -28.41 8.12 -29.11
N SER A 49 -27.87 8.44 -30.29
CA SER A 49 -26.56 9.06 -30.48
C SER A 49 -26.46 10.44 -29.83
N VAL A 50 -27.52 11.24 -29.92
CA VAL A 50 -27.59 12.57 -29.29
C VAL A 50 -27.55 12.44 -27.77
N LEU A 51 -28.31 11.50 -27.20
CA LEU A 51 -28.29 11.22 -25.75
C LEU A 51 -26.91 10.74 -25.30
N PHE A 52 -26.30 9.83 -26.06
CA PHE A 52 -24.95 9.33 -25.76
C PHE A 52 -23.93 10.46 -25.66
N ILE A 53 -23.89 11.33 -26.68
CA ILE A 53 -22.97 12.47 -26.73
C ILE A 53 -23.25 13.44 -25.59
N THR A 54 -24.52 13.69 -25.27
CA THR A 54 -24.90 14.59 -24.17
C THR A 54 -24.37 14.10 -22.81
N TYR A 55 -24.54 12.82 -22.50
CA TYR A 55 -24.00 12.24 -21.26
C TYR A 55 -22.48 12.16 -21.24
N LEU A 56 -21.82 11.92 -22.38
CA LEU A 56 -20.36 12.00 -22.46
C LEU A 56 -19.84 13.42 -22.30
N LEU A 57 -20.55 14.43 -22.81
CA LEU A 57 -20.21 15.84 -22.56
C LEU A 57 -20.39 16.20 -21.07
N GLU A 58 -21.45 15.72 -20.42
CA GLU A 58 -21.64 15.88 -18.99
C GLU A 58 -20.47 15.24 -18.20
N ALA A 59 -20.06 14.02 -18.56
CA ALA A 59 -18.88 13.35 -17.99
C ALA A 59 -17.58 14.13 -18.25
N PHE A 60 -17.41 14.69 -19.44
CA PHE A 60 -16.24 15.51 -19.81
C PHE A 60 -16.17 16.79 -18.95
N VAL A 61 -17.26 17.52 -18.82
CA VAL A 61 -17.32 18.76 -18.04
C VAL A 61 -17.04 18.47 -16.56
N LEU A 62 -17.70 17.45 -15.99
CA LEU A 62 -17.47 17.04 -14.60
C LEU A 62 -16.02 16.53 -14.39
N GLY A 63 -15.49 15.78 -15.36
CA GLY A 63 -14.11 15.33 -15.33
C GLY A 63 -13.10 16.47 -15.39
N LEU A 64 -13.36 17.49 -16.19
CA LEU A 64 -12.49 18.68 -16.31
C LEU A 64 -12.51 19.51 -15.00
N LEU A 65 -13.71 19.81 -14.48
CA LEU A 65 -13.84 20.53 -13.23
C LEU A 65 -13.25 19.77 -12.05
N GLY A 66 -13.51 18.46 -11.98
CA GLY A 66 -12.95 17.57 -10.97
C GLY A 66 -11.42 17.45 -11.06
N SER A 67 -10.86 17.44 -12.26
CA SER A 67 -9.41 17.41 -12.46
C SER A 67 -8.73 18.70 -12.00
N ILE A 68 -9.32 19.86 -12.31
CA ILE A 68 -8.79 21.16 -11.85
C ILE A 68 -8.81 21.22 -10.31
N ALA A 69 -9.94 20.86 -9.69
CA ALA A 69 -10.05 20.82 -8.23
C ALA A 69 -9.10 19.77 -7.62
N GLY A 70 -8.98 18.60 -8.25
CA GLY A 70 -8.11 17.50 -7.84
C GLY A 70 -6.63 17.85 -7.87
N VAL A 71 -6.16 18.55 -8.90
CA VAL A 71 -4.79 19.05 -8.98
C VAL A 71 -4.52 20.06 -7.85
N GLY A 72 -5.47 20.98 -7.58
CA GLY A 72 -5.33 21.94 -6.49
C GLY A 72 -5.27 21.29 -5.10
N VAL A 73 -6.18 20.37 -4.82
CA VAL A 73 -6.19 19.61 -3.55
C VAL A 73 -4.93 18.73 -3.44
N GLY A 74 -4.55 18.07 -4.54
CA GLY A 74 -3.34 17.25 -4.60
C GLY A 74 -2.07 18.05 -4.30
N GLN A 75 -1.97 19.29 -4.78
CA GLN A 75 -0.86 20.19 -4.46
C GLN A 75 -0.81 20.53 -2.96
N ILE A 76 -1.95 20.85 -2.35
CA ILE A 76 -2.01 21.16 -0.91
C ILE A 76 -1.57 19.95 -0.09
N LEU A 77 -2.05 18.76 -0.43
CA LEU A 77 -1.67 17.51 0.24
C LEU A 77 -0.19 17.18 0.04
N ALA A 78 0.35 17.38 -1.16
CA ALA A 78 1.77 17.17 -1.46
C ALA A 78 2.67 18.14 -0.67
N LEU A 79 2.32 19.42 -0.59
CA LEU A 79 3.03 20.39 0.23
C LEU A 79 3.00 20.02 1.73
N GLY A 80 1.87 19.57 2.23
CA GLY A 80 1.74 19.06 3.61
C GLY A 80 2.63 17.85 3.86
N ALA A 81 2.61 16.87 2.97
CA ALA A 81 3.41 15.66 3.08
C ALA A 81 4.93 15.95 3.01
N VAL A 82 5.34 16.84 2.10
CA VAL A 82 6.76 17.23 1.98
C VAL A 82 7.19 18.08 3.17
N GLY A 83 6.34 18.96 3.69
CA GLY A 83 6.64 19.71 4.92
C GLY A 83 6.93 18.77 6.10
N MET A 84 6.10 17.76 6.32
CA MET A 84 6.32 16.75 7.35
C MET A 84 7.62 15.95 7.13
N LEU A 85 7.92 15.58 5.88
CA LEU A 85 9.16 14.90 5.51
C LEU A 85 10.40 15.81 5.65
N ALA A 86 10.29 17.09 5.28
CA ALA A 86 11.37 18.06 5.37
C ALA A 86 11.81 18.30 6.81
N ASP A 87 10.87 18.45 7.74
CA ASP A 87 11.16 18.62 9.16
C ASP A 87 11.95 17.44 9.71
N THR A 88 11.68 16.24 9.21
CA THR A 88 12.40 15.02 9.60
C THR A 88 13.78 14.92 8.98
N VAL A 89 13.87 15.17 7.68
CA VAL A 89 15.15 15.14 6.97
C VAL A 89 16.07 16.19 7.55
N ASN A 90 15.55 17.38 7.88
CA ASN A 90 16.34 18.45 8.52
C ASN A 90 16.73 18.12 9.97
N ALA A 91 15.95 17.32 10.70
CA ALA A 91 16.30 16.88 12.04
C ALA A 91 17.34 15.75 12.06
N LEU A 92 17.44 14.97 10.99
CA LEU A 92 18.28 13.77 10.90
C LEU A 92 19.49 13.92 9.96
N TYR A 93 19.35 14.74 8.93
CA TYR A 93 20.36 15.02 7.91
C TYR A 93 20.56 16.52 7.89
N PHE A 94 21.77 16.98 7.63
CA PHE A 94 22.08 18.42 7.48
C PHE A 94 20.96 19.16 6.74
N ALA A 95 20.74 20.42 7.16
CA ALA A 95 19.79 21.34 6.55
C ALA A 95 19.94 21.37 5.02
N THR A 96 19.33 20.42 4.37
CA THR A 96 19.10 20.45 2.93
C THR A 96 17.88 21.33 2.76
N SER A 97 18.04 22.47 2.14
CA SER A 97 16.90 23.23 1.65
C SER A 97 16.13 22.29 0.73
N VAL A 98 15.01 21.75 1.24
CA VAL A 98 14.08 21.03 0.37
C VAL A 98 13.65 22.07 -0.65
N GLU A 99 14.12 21.94 -1.89
CA GLU A 99 13.67 22.80 -2.99
C GLU A 99 12.14 22.75 -2.99
N ALA A 100 11.54 23.95 -2.98
CA ALA A 100 10.09 24.07 -2.98
C ALA A 100 9.52 23.16 -4.07
N LEU A 101 8.53 22.34 -3.71
CA LEU A 101 7.81 21.50 -4.65
C LEU A 101 7.23 22.39 -5.76
N ASN A 102 7.95 22.47 -6.87
CA ASN A 102 7.48 23.13 -8.07
C ASN A 102 6.74 22.08 -8.91
N LEU A 103 5.40 22.16 -8.92
CA LEU A 103 4.61 21.44 -9.92
C LEU A 103 5.08 21.89 -11.29
N THR A 104 5.56 20.94 -12.08
CA THR A 104 5.84 21.24 -13.49
C THR A 104 4.51 21.34 -14.25
N SER A 105 4.48 22.14 -15.29
CA SER A 105 3.30 22.23 -16.19
C SER A 105 2.93 20.86 -16.76
N LEU A 106 3.89 19.95 -16.88
CA LEU A 106 3.69 18.57 -17.32
C LEU A 106 2.91 17.76 -16.29
N ASP A 107 3.18 17.89 -14.99
CA ASP A 107 2.47 17.17 -13.93
C ASP A 107 0.99 17.58 -13.89
N VAL A 108 0.73 18.89 -14.02
CA VAL A 108 -0.62 19.44 -14.10
C VAL A 108 -1.35 18.89 -15.33
N LEU A 109 -0.69 18.91 -16.49
CA LEU A 109 -1.26 18.41 -17.72
C LEU A 109 -1.58 16.91 -17.64
N VAL A 110 -0.66 16.10 -17.13
CA VAL A 110 -0.86 14.65 -16.94
C VAL A 110 -2.01 14.39 -15.99
N GLY A 111 -2.09 15.08 -14.85
CA GLY A 111 -3.19 14.95 -13.89
C GLY A 111 -4.55 15.30 -14.52
N MET A 112 -4.62 16.40 -15.29
CA MET A 112 -5.83 16.80 -15.99
C MET A 112 -6.24 15.78 -17.07
N VAL A 113 -5.32 15.34 -17.90
CA VAL A 113 -5.58 14.35 -18.97
C VAL A 113 -6.07 13.03 -18.38
N LEU A 114 -5.40 12.53 -17.34
CA LEU A 114 -5.80 11.30 -16.65
C LEU A 114 -7.22 11.44 -16.07
N GLY A 115 -7.51 12.51 -15.36
CA GLY A 115 -8.84 12.71 -14.75
C GLY A 115 -9.95 12.78 -15.80
N VAL A 116 -9.74 13.50 -16.92
CA VAL A 116 -10.71 13.57 -18.00
C VAL A 116 -10.88 12.23 -18.71
N VAL A 117 -9.79 11.52 -19.03
CA VAL A 117 -9.83 10.21 -19.70
C VAL A 117 -10.59 9.19 -18.84
N PHE A 118 -10.27 9.10 -17.54
CA PHE A 118 -10.97 8.19 -16.65
C PHE A 118 -12.43 8.58 -16.42
N SER A 119 -12.77 9.88 -16.43
CA SER A 119 -14.15 10.34 -16.38
C SER A 119 -14.95 9.93 -17.62
N LEU A 120 -14.37 10.06 -18.80
CA LEU A 120 -15.00 9.62 -20.05
C LEU A 120 -15.18 8.09 -20.11
N LEU A 121 -14.16 7.33 -19.69
CA LEU A 121 -14.23 5.86 -19.61
C LEU A 121 -15.32 5.41 -18.61
N ALA A 122 -15.40 6.04 -17.44
CA ALA A 122 -16.41 5.75 -16.43
C ALA A 122 -17.82 6.16 -16.91
N GLY A 123 -17.94 7.28 -17.61
CA GLY A 123 -19.20 7.80 -18.13
C GLY A 123 -19.74 7.03 -19.33
N TRP A 124 -18.89 6.26 -20.03
CA TRP A 124 -19.29 5.53 -21.23
C TRP A 124 -20.39 4.50 -20.99
N LEU A 125 -20.31 3.74 -19.90
CA LEU A 125 -21.32 2.74 -19.54
C LEU A 125 -22.68 3.35 -19.22
N PRO A 126 -22.81 4.37 -18.33
CA PRO A 126 -24.08 5.05 -18.08
C PRO A 126 -24.65 5.74 -19.33
N ALA A 127 -23.79 6.37 -20.15
CA ALA A 127 -24.22 6.98 -21.41
C ALA A 127 -24.84 5.96 -22.38
N ARG A 128 -24.22 4.78 -22.50
CA ARG A 128 -24.76 3.68 -23.31
C ARG A 128 -26.08 3.16 -22.75
N ASP A 129 -26.23 3.05 -21.42
CA ASP A 129 -27.46 2.62 -20.78
C ASP A 129 -28.61 3.59 -21.07
N ALA A 130 -28.36 4.91 -21.02
CA ALA A 130 -29.31 5.92 -21.39
C ALA A 130 -29.86 5.72 -22.82
N THR A 131 -29.01 5.31 -23.77
CA THR A 131 -29.43 5.05 -25.17
C THR A 131 -30.32 3.82 -25.33
N GLN A 132 -30.22 2.85 -24.45
CA GLN A 132 -30.95 1.59 -24.51
C GLN A 132 -32.28 1.63 -23.74
N THR A 133 -32.63 2.74 -23.10
CA THR A 133 -33.85 2.90 -22.32
C THR A 133 -35.08 2.76 -23.23
N PRO A 134 -35.96 1.73 -23.02
CA PRO A 134 -37.16 1.53 -23.84
C PRO A 134 -38.28 2.46 -23.41
N PRO A 135 -38.73 3.42 -24.26
CA PRO A 135 -39.73 4.42 -23.88
C PRO A 135 -41.04 3.82 -23.38
N ALA A 136 -41.58 2.83 -24.11
CA ALA A 136 -42.85 2.22 -23.80
C ALA A 136 -42.87 1.52 -22.41
N GLN A 137 -41.80 0.86 -22.03
CA GLN A 137 -41.74 0.15 -20.74
C GLN A 137 -41.58 1.12 -19.57
N VAL A 138 -40.73 2.14 -19.70
CA VAL A 138 -40.50 3.14 -18.65
C VAL A 138 -41.73 4.00 -18.42
N LEU A 139 -42.41 4.42 -19.47
CA LEU A 139 -43.64 5.24 -19.36
C LEU A 139 -44.83 4.44 -18.85
N ALA A 140 -44.96 3.13 -19.22
CA ALA A 140 -46.10 2.31 -18.82
C ALA A 140 -45.96 1.70 -17.42
N ARG A 141 -44.74 1.26 -17.02
CA ARG A 141 -44.53 0.51 -15.77
C ARG A 141 -43.67 1.25 -14.73
N GLY A 142 -43.01 2.33 -15.10
CA GLY A 142 -42.06 3.04 -14.22
C GLY A 142 -40.80 2.25 -13.83
N ASP A 143 -40.75 0.98 -14.15
CA ASP A 143 -39.69 0.05 -13.78
C ASP A 143 -39.02 -0.53 -15.01
N TRP A 144 -37.79 -0.12 -15.25
CA TRP A 144 -36.87 -0.80 -16.14
C TRP A 144 -35.49 -0.82 -15.46
N SER A 145 -35.00 -1.99 -15.12
CA SER A 145 -33.64 -2.16 -14.64
C SER A 145 -32.78 -2.59 -15.82
N PRO A 146 -31.78 -1.77 -16.23
CA PRO A 146 -30.84 -2.21 -17.25
C PRO A 146 -30.15 -3.45 -16.75
N GLY A 147 -30.11 -4.42 -17.60
CA GLY A 147 -29.38 -5.63 -17.28
C GLY A 147 -27.89 -5.42 -17.48
N PHE A 148 -27.19 -4.97 -16.47
CA PHE A 148 -25.75 -5.30 -16.38
C PHE A 148 -25.61 -6.81 -16.19
N TYR A 149 -26.05 -7.58 -17.20
CA TYR A 149 -26.03 -9.06 -17.14
C TYR A 149 -24.63 -9.61 -16.88
N TRP A 150 -23.60 -8.89 -17.29
CA TRP A 150 -22.21 -9.25 -17.03
C TRP A 150 -21.84 -9.18 -15.53
N LEU A 151 -22.41 -8.25 -14.75
CA LEU A 151 -22.25 -8.19 -13.28
C LEU A 151 -22.97 -9.36 -12.56
N ARG A 152 -23.95 -9.98 -13.21
CA ARG A 152 -24.68 -11.14 -12.67
C ARG A 152 -23.99 -12.46 -12.99
N ASN A 153 -23.01 -12.47 -13.89
CA ASN A 153 -22.29 -13.67 -14.29
C ASN A 153 -21.00 -13.84 -13.45
N PRO A 154 -20.98 -14.76 -12.45
CA PRO A 154 -19.80 -14.96 -11.62
C PRO A 154 -18.58 -15.46 -12.40
N LYS A 155 -18.80 -16.08 -13.58
CA LYS A 155 -17.73 -16.63 -14.41
C LYS A 155 -16.77 -15.54 -14.89
N ILE A 156 -17.28 -14.30 -15.15
CA ILE A 156 -16.43 -13.17 -15.59
C ILE A 156 -15.51 -12.75 -14.44
N GLY A 157 -16.05 -12.52 -13.25
CA GLY A 157 -15.24 -12.16 -12.08
C GLY A 157 -14.20 -13.24 -11.73
N LEU A 158 -14.61 -14.52 -11.77
CA LEU A 158 -13.70 -15.64 -11.57
C LEU A 158 -12.62 -15.73 -12.65
N GLY A 159 -12.98 -15.51 -13.93
CA GLY A 159 -12.04 -15.49 -15.03
C GLY A 159 -10.98 -14.40 -14.88
N ILE A 160 -11.37 -13.20 -14.41
CA ILE A 160 -10.45 -12.10 -14.15
C ILE A 160 -9.53 -12.43 -12.95
N LEU A 161 -10.06 -13.05 -11.87
CA LEU A 161 -9.21 -13.51 -10.75
C LEU A 161 -8.17 -14.53 -11.20
N LEU A 162 -8.55 -15.50 -12.04
CA LEU A 162 -7.64 -16.49 -12.61
C LEU A 162 -6.60 -15.86 -13.53
N LEU A 163 -7.02 -14.87 -14.34
CA LEU A 163 -6.09 -14.10 -15.17
C LEU A 163 -5.04 -13.37 -14.32
N GLY A 164 -5.46 -12.79 -13.16
CA GLY A 164 -4.54 -12.20 -12.19
C GLY A 164 -3.56 -13.24 -11.63
N GLY A 165 -4.04 -14.46 -11.29
CA GLY A 165 -3.16 -15.56 -10.87
C GLY A 165 -2.17 -15.95 -11.96
N PHE A 166 -2.60 -15.98 -13.22
CA PHE A 166 -1.71 -16.24 -14.37
C PHE A 166 -0.67 -15.12 -14.56
N ALA A 167 -1.05 -13.88 -14.30
CA ALA A 167 -0.13 -12.73 -14.40
C ALA A 167 1.10 -12.84 -13.47
N LEU A 168 1.01 -13.61 -12.39
CA LEU A 168 2.15 -13.84 -11.47
C LEU A 168 3.31 -14.61 -12.11
N PHE A 169 3.05 -15.35 -13.18
CA PHE A 169 4.10 -16.06 -13.92
C PHE A 169 4.93 -15.15 -14.84
N PHE A 170 4.50 -13.89 -15.06
CA PHE A 170 5.31 -12.95 -15.81
C PHE A 170 6.55 -12.53 -15.02
N PRO A 171 7.75 -12.65 -15.60
CA PRO A 171 8.97 -12.23 -14.94
C PRO A 171 8.98 -10.71 -14.72
N PRO A 172 9.71 -10.22 -13.70
CA PRO A 172 9.88 -8.79 -13.50
C PRO A 172 10.62 -8.16 -14.70
N PHE A 173 10.22 -6.96 -15.06
CA PHE A 173 10.88 -6.19 -16.11
C PHE A 173 12.12 -5.50 -15.52
N VAL A 174 13.29 -5.78 -16.07
CA VAL A 174 14.56 -5.19 -15.63
C VAL A 174 14.71 -3.80 -16.24
N MET A 175 14.78 -2.77 -15.42
CA MET A 175 15.05 -1.39 -15.84
C MET A 175 16.57 -1.14 -15.90
N GLU A 176 16.98 -0.15 -16.72
CA GLU A 176 18.41 0.20 -16.95
C GLU A 176 19.19 0.52 -15.66
N ALA A 177 18.51 0.98 -14.60
CA ALA A 177 19.11 1.29 -13.30
C ALA A 177 19.33 0.06 -12.39
N GLY A 178 19.08 -1.17 -12.85
CA GLY A 178 19.20 -2.39 -12.06
C GLY A 178 18.06 -2.59 -11.04
N SER A 179 16.99 -1.81 -11.12
CA SER A 179 15.75 -2.03 -10.39
C SER A 179 14.82 -2.91 -11.21
N ASN A 180 14.16 -3.87 -10.55
CA ASN A 180 13.20 -4.75 -11.18
C ASN A 180 11.79 -4.19 -11.00
N MET A 181 11.02 -4.09 -12.09
CA MET A 181 9.62 -3.70 -12.03
C MET A 181 8.73 -4.96 -12.02
N PRO A 182 7.97 -5.24 -10.96
CA PRO A 182 7.12 -6.43 -10.84
C PRO A 182 5.81 -6.28 -11.61
N VAL A 183 5.88 -6.20 -12.94
CA VAL A 183 4.71 -5.98 -13.82
C VAL A 183 3.64 -7.05 -13.59
N GLY A 184 4.05 -8.31 -13.43
CA GLY A 184 3.13 -9.41 -13.16
C GLY A 184 2.35 -9.22 -11.85
N GLY A 185 3.03 -8.79 -10.79
CA GLY A 185 2.41 -8.48 -9.49
C GLY A 185 1.37 -7.36 -9.60
N PHE A 186 1.66 -6.31 -10.35
CA PHE A 186 0.73 -5.19 -10.52
C PHE A 186 -0.49 -5.54 -11.36
N LEU A 187 -0.30 -6.30 -12.44
CA LEU A 187 -1.40 -6.83 -13.22
C LEU A 187 -2.29 -7.76 -12.38
N ALA A 188 -1.66 -8.61 -11.55
CA ALA A 188 -2.38 -9.49 -10.62
C ALA A 188 -3.21 -8.67 -9.62
N ALA A 189 -2.65 -7.63 -9.01
CA ALA A 189 -3.35 -6.75 -8.08
C ALA A 189 -4.58 -6.11 -8.73
N GLY A 190 -4.43 -5.52 -9.92
CA GLY A 190 -5.55 -4.92 -10.66
C GLY A 190 -6.64 -5.94 -11.01
N CYS A 191 -6.25 -7.11 -11.51
CA CYS A 191 -7.19 -8.20 -11.81
C CYS A 191 -7.91 -8.72 -10.58
N TRP A 192 -7.22 -8.90 -9.44
CA TRP A 192 -7.85 -9.37 -8.21
C TRP A 192 -8.84 -8.36 -7.63
N ILE A 193 -8.50 -7.08 -7.63
CA ILE A 193 -9.43 -6.00 -7.23
C ILE A 193 -10.67 -6.00 -8.12
N LEU A 194 -10.50 -6.00 -9.45
CA LEU A 194 -11.60 -5.96 -10.39
C LEU A 194 -12.45 -7.25 -10.32
N GLY A 195 -11.82 -8.40 -10.26
CA GLY A 195 -12.51 -9.69 -10.14
C GLY A 195 -13.32 -9.80 -8.85
N ALA A 196 -12.76 -9.37 -7.72
CA ALA A 196 -13.45 -9.34 -6.43
C ALA A 196 -14.61 -8.34 -6.43
N ALA A 197 -14.44 -7.16 -7.02
CA ALA A 197 -15.50 -6.18 -7.17
C ALA A 197 -16.70 -6.77 -7.95
N LEU A 198 -16.44 -7.51 -9.04
CA LEU A 198 -17.49 -8.19 -9.83
C LEU A 198 -18.16 -9.34 -9.05
N LEU A 199 -17.43 -10.05 -8.21
CA LEU A 199 -17.96 -11.14 -7.40
C LEU A 199 -18.67 -10.66 -6.14
N SER A 200 -18.41 -9.46 -5.67
CA SER A 200 -18.92 -8.92 -4.40
C SER A 200 -20.44 -8.92 -4.27
N GLY A 201 -21.13 -8.68 -5.39
CA GLY A 201 -22.58 -8.77 -5.43
C GLY A 201 -23.14 -10.19 -5.15
N HIS A 202 -22.35 -11.23 -5.41
CA HIS A 202 -22.72 -12.61 -5.04
C HIS A 202 -22.48 -12.86 -3.55
N VAL A 203 -21.42 -12.25 -2.98
CA VAL A 203 -21.16 -12.29 -1.53
C VAL A 203 -22.31 -11.63 -0.77
N LEU A 204 -22.80 -10.46 -1.24
CA LEU A 204 -23.96 -9.78 -0.67
C LEU A 204 -25.18 -10.70 -0.63
N VAL A 205 -25.55 -11.29 -1.78
CA VAL A 205 -26.72 -12.19 -1.89
C VAL A 205 -26.55 -13.44 -1.01
N LEU A 206 -25.33 -14.00 -0.95
CA LEU A 206 -25.03 -15.16 -0.12
C LEU A 206 -25.20 -14.83 1.36
N LEU A 207 -24.63 -13.73 1.84
CA LEU A 207 -24.75 -13.27 3.22
C LEU A 207 -26.23 -13.01 3.59
N ALA A 208 -26.96 -12.31 2.70
CA ALA A 208 -28.38 -12.06 2.92
C ALA A 208 -29.18 -13.37 3.03
N ARG A 209 -28.87 -14.39 2.21
CA ARG A 209 -29.50 -15.72 2.29
C ARG A 209 -29.18 -16.45 3.59
N LEU A 210 -27.94 -16.35 4.06
CA LEU A 210 -27.51 -16.99 5.31
C LEU A 210 -28.14 -16.31 6.53
N LEU A 211 -28.34 -14.99 6.49
CA LEU A 211 -28.93 -14.23 7.59
C LEU A 211 -30.46 -14.27 7.61
N LEU A 212 -31.12 -14.46 6.46
CA LEU A 212 -32.59 -14.44 6.36
C LEU A 212 -33.30 -15.41 7.33
N PRO A 213 -32.83 -16.66 7.54
CA PRO A 213 -33.46 -17.58 8.48
C PRO A 213 -33.41 -17.14 9.95
N THR A 214 -32.39 -16.34 10.30
CA THR A 214 -32.21 -15.84 11.68
C THR A 214 -33.00 -14.57 11.94
N CYS A 215 -33.57 -13.94 10.89
CA CYS A 215 -34.36 -12.73 10.99
C CYS A 215 -35.78 -13.01 11.47
N THR A 216 -36.05 -12.70 12.73
CA THR A 216 -37.39 -12.94 13.34
C THR A 216 -38.32 -11.73 13.24
N GLY A 217 -37.75 -10.51 13.11
CA GLY A 217 -38.52 -9.26 13.05
C GLY A 217 -38.91 -8.83 11.63
N PRO A 218 -40.04 -8.11 11.46
CA PRO A 218 -40.47 -7.67 10.12
C PRO A 218 -39.50 -6.69 9.46
N VAL A 219 -38.79 -5.85 10.24
CA VAL A 219 -37.81 -4.88 9.74
C VAL A 219 -36.55 -5.58 9.25
N THR A 220 -36.02 -6.51 10.05
CA THR A 220 -34.81 -7.28 9.70
C THR A 220 -35.06 -8.18 8.50
N ARG A 221 -36.25 -8.82 8.45
CA ARG A 221 -36.64 -9.69 7.34
C ARG A 221 -36.81 -8.90 6.05
N LEU A 222 -37.38 -7.69 6.10
CA LEU A 222 -37.51 -6.80 4.96
C LEU A 222 -36.12 -6.39 4.42
N ALA A 223 -35.22 -5.96 5.30
CA ALA A 223 -33.85 -5.57 4.90
C ALA A 223 -33.10 -6.74 4.25
N CYS A 224 -33.12 -7.93 4.87
CA CYS A 224 -32.47 -9.13 4.32
C CYS A 224 -33.07 -9.57 2.98
N SER A 225 -34.40 -9.54 2.82
CA SER A 225 -35.03 -9.91 1.55
C SER A 225 -34.65 -8.97 0.41
N ARG A 226 -34.58 -7.67 0.68
CA ARG A 226 -34.16 -6.65 -0.31
C ARG A 226 -32.70 -6.85 -0.73
N LEU A 227 -31.82 -7.15 0.22
CA LEU A 227 -30.42 -7.49 -0.08
C LEU A 227 -30.31 -8.81 -0.86
N GLN A 228 -31.17 -9.80 -0.57
CA GLN A 228 -31.19 -11.08 -1.28
C GLN A 228 -31.62 -10.93 -2.75
N ASP A 229 -32.56 -10.04 -3.05
CA ASP A 229 -33.01 -9.76 -4.42
C ASP A 229 -31.88 -9.15 -5.26
N GLY A 230 -30.89 -8.54 -4.61
CA GLY A 230 -29.59 -8.16 -5.18
C GLY A 230 -29.73 -7.38 -6.48
N SER A 231 -30.46 -6.24 -6.45
CA SER A 231 -30.58 -5.38 -7.64
C SER A 231 -29.20 -5.02 -8.20
N SER A 232 -29.13 -4.68 -9.48
CA SER A 232 -27.86 -4.30 -10.12
C SER A 232 -27.14 -3.15 -9.36
N ARG A 233 -27.88 -2.30 -8.68
CA ARG A 233 -27.36 -1.18 -7.90
C ARG A 233 -26.77 -1.59 -6.57
N HIS A 234 -27.39 -2.54 -5.86
CA HIS A 234 -26.79 -3.13 -4.66
C HIS A 234 -25.41 -3.74 -5.02
N ARG A 235 -25.34 -4.44 -6.15
CA ARG A 235 -24.09 -5.04 -6.64
C ARG A 235 -23.03 -3.99 -6.97
N LEU A 236 -23.43 -2.91 -7.64
CA LEU A 236 -22.55 -1.77 -7.92
C LEU A 236 -22.07 -1.09 -6.63
N ALA A 237 -22.98 -0.80 -5.68
CA ALA A 237 -22.60 -0.17 -4.42
C ALA A 237 -21.58 -0.99 -3.63
N VAL A 238 -21.78 -2.31 -3.54
CA VAL A 238 -20.81 -3.21 -2.87
C VAL A 238 -19.50 -3.28 -3.65
N ALA A 239 -19.53 -3.35 -4.98
CA ALA A 239 -18.34 -3.48 -5.81
C ALA A 239 -17.33 -2.34 -5.58
N GLY A 240 -17.81 -1.10 -5.50
CA GLY A 240 -16.92 0.04 -5.25
C GLY A 240 -16.36 0.08 -3.85
N LEU A 241 -17.17 -0.29 -2.88
CA LEU A 241 -16.68 -0.42 -1.51
C LEU A 241 -15.60 -1.50 -1.40
N VAL A 242 -15.76 -2.63 -2.10
CA VAL A 242 -14.76 -3.70 -2.12
C VAL A 242 -13.41 -3.21 -2.64
N VAL A 243 -13.39 -2.39 -3.69
CA VAL A 243 -12.14 -1.81 -4.21
C VAL A 243 -11.42 -1.00 -3.12
N ALA A 244 -12.15 -0.08 -2.45
CA ALA A 244 -11.57 0.76 -1.41
C ALA A 244 -11.16 -0.05 -0.16
N VAL A 245 -12.00 -0.99 0.28
CA VAL A 245 -11.71 -1.86 1.43
C VAL A 245 -10.51 -2.76 1.18
N SER A 246 -10.41 -3.34 -0.02
CA SER A 246 -9.27 -4.18 -0.41
C SER A 246 -7.97 -3.40 -0.38
N MET A 247 -7.98 -2.17 -0.90
CA MET A 247 -6.81 -1.29 -0.87
C MET A 247 -6.39 -0.99 0.58
N VAL A 248 -7.33 -0.51 1.42
CA VAL A 248 -7.03 -0.15 2.81
C VAL A 248 -6.55 -1.35 3.62
N THR A 249 -7.19 -2.51 3.47
CA THR A 249 -6.78 -3.73 4.17
C THR A 249 -5.39 -4.21 3.72
N GLY A 250 -5.11 -4.20 2.41
CA GLY A 250 -3.80 -4.59 1.89
C GLY A 250 -2.69 -3.65 2.37
N MET A 251 -2.99 -2.36 2.50
CA MET A 251 -2.05 -1.37 3.05
C MET A 251 -1.82 -1.57 4.55
N PHE A 252 -2.85 -1.79 5.35
CA PHE A 252 -2.69 -2.08 6.77
C PHE A 252 -1.78 -3.29 6.97
N GLN A 253 -2.00 -4.35 6.20
CA GLN A 253 -1.18 -5.55 6.28
C GLN A 253 0.28 -5.31 5.85
N MET A 254 0.51 -4.54 4.79
CA MET A 254 1.86 -4.20 4.35
C MET A 254 2.61 -3.38 5.40
N ILE A 255 1.94 -2.35 5.97
CA ILE A 255 2.53 -1.48 7.00
C ILE A 255 2.87 -2.28 8.25
N ASP A 256 1.96 -3.13 8.71
CA ASP A 256 2.11 -3.96 9.90
C ASP A 256 3.25 -4.98 9.71
N SER A 257 3.24 -5.70 8.58
CA SER A 257 4.31 -6.64 8.23
C SER A 257 5.69 -5.96 8.16
N PHE A 258 5.75 -4.74 7.64
CA PHE A 258 7.00 -4.00 7.58
C PHE A 258 7.45 -3.53 8.97
N ARG A 259 6.52 -3.03 9.80
CA ARG A 259 6.79 -2.63 11.18
C ARG A 259 7.34 -3.79 11.99
N ASP A 260 6.64 -4.92 12.01
CA ASP A 260 7.06 -6.12 12.74
C ASP A 260 8.43 -6.62 12.27
N THR A 261 8.67 -6.57 10.95
CA THR A 261 9.97 -6.93 10.38
C THR A 261 11.10 -6.05 10.90
N ILE A 262 10.88 -4.72 10.93
CA ILE A 262 11.89 -3.77 11.40
C ILE A 262 12.11 -3.92 12.92
N GLU A 263 11.04 -4.08 13.70
CA GLU A 263 11.14 -4.27 15.15
C GLU A 263 11.91 -5.56 15.47
N GLU A 264 11.59 -6.70 14.82
CA GLU A 264 12.33 -7.95 15.02
C GLU A 264 13.79 -7.84 14.56
N TRP A 265 14.02 -7.14 13.44
CA TRP A 265 15.39 -6.91 12.97
C TRP A 265 16.21 -6.08 13.95
N PHE A 266 15.62 -5.05 14.56
CA PHE A 266 16.26 -4.27 15.62
C PHE A 266 16.57 -5.14 16.84
N ASP A 267 15.61 -5.93 17.33
CA ASP A 267 15.78 -6.81 18.49
C ASP A 267 16.89 -7.85 18.30
N VAL A 268 17.03 -8.32 17.07
CA VAL A 268 18.04 -9.33 16.74
C VAL A 268 19.40 -8.70 16.43
N ARG A 269 19.44 -7.61 15.69
CA ARG A 269 20.69 -7.03 15.14
C ARG A 269 21.38 -6.09 16.11
N PHE A 270 20.61 -5.29 16.86
CA PHE A 270 21.16 -4.26 17.74
C PHE A 270 21.25 -4.73 19.19
N GLN A 271 22.31 -5.46 19.52
CA GLN A 271 22.53 -6.04 20.86
C GLN A 271 23.67 -5.40 21.63
N ALA A 272 24.45 -4.54 20.98
CA ALA A 272 25.51 -3.80 21.65
C ALA A 272 24.93 -2.69 22.55
N ASP A 273 25.66 -2.33 23.56
CA ASP A 273 25.25 -1.34 24.54
C ASP A 273 25.35 0.09 23.99
N LEU A 274 26.39 0.36 23.18
CA LEU A 274 26.62 1.64 22.54
C LEU A 274 27.04 1.44 21.07
N TYR A 275 26.60 2.37 20.22
CA TYR A 275 26.94 2.44 18.80
C TYR A 275 27.64 3.76 18.53
N ILE A 276 28.76 3.71 17.86
CA ILE A 276 29.62 4.87 17.58
C ILE A 276 29.81 5.01 16.08
N SER A 277 29.59 6.21 15.59
CA SER A 277 29.90 6.64 14.22
C SER A 277 30.47 8.05 14.23
N GLU A 278 30.99 8.50 13.11
CA GLU A 278 31.43 9.89 12.97
C GLU A 278 30.23 10.85 13.01
N SER A 279 30.37 11.98 13.73
CA SER A 279 29.30 12.98 13.82
C SER A 279 28.97 13.58 12.46
N GLY A 280 27.65 13.74 12.20
CA GLY A 280 27.16 14.29 10.94
C GLY A 280 26.99 13.28 9.83
N VAL A 281 27.22 12.00 10.10
CA VAL A 281 27.00 10.92 9.15
C VAL A 281 25.90 10.02 9.66
N THR A 282 24.72 10.24 9.17
CA THR A 282 23.56 9.38 9.42
C THR A 282 23.43 8.37 8.28
N GLY A 283 23.66 7.09 8.59
CA GLY A 283 23.45 5.98 7.66
C GLY A 283 24.73 5.30 7.16
N ALA A 284 24.54 4.21 6.44
CA ALA A 284 25.60 3.34 5.90
C ALA A 284 26.50 3.99 4.82
N GLY A 285 26.39 5.29 4.61
CA GLY A 285 27.04 6.03 3.50
C GLY A 285 28.29 6.80 3.84
N SER A 286 28.75 6.81 5.11
CA SER A 286 30.01 7.46 5.44
C SER A 286 31.20 6.66 4.92
N ILE A 287 32.01 7.31 4.08
CA ILE A 287 33.26 6.74 3.59
C ILE A 287 34.46 7.21 4.46
N ASN A 288 34.27 8.23 5.28
CA ASN A 288 35.38 8.90 5.96
C ASN A 288 35.89 8.18 7.22
N GLY A 289 35.10 7.36 7.86
CA GLY A 289 35.50 6.50 8.98
C GLY A 289 36.19 7.18 10.16
N ILE A 290 36.13 6.53 11.29
CA ILE A 290 36.78 6.96 12.56
C ILE A 290 38.30 6.81 12.41
N ASP A 291 39.06 7.78 12.95
CA ASP A 291 40.52 7.72 12.97
C ASP A 291 41.00 6.50 13.78
N PRO A 292 41.91 5.65 13.27
CA PRO A 292 42.44 4.51 13.99
C PRO A 292 43.06 4.85 15.35
N GLU A 293 43.79 5.98 15.47
CA GLU A 293 44.36 6.41 16.75
C GLU A 293 43.27 6.75 17.79
N LEU A 294 42.16 7.33 17.32
CA LEU A 294 40.99 7.63 18.17
C LEU A 294 40.31 6.33 18.62
N MET A 295 40.26 5.35 17.73
CA MET A 295 39.71 4.03 18.01
C MET A 295 40.53 3.30 19.08
N ASP A 296 41.85 3.31 18.99
CA ASP A 296 42.73 2.67 19.98
C ASP A 296 42.55 3.30 21.36
N LYS A 297 42.44 4.63 21.44
CA LYS A 297 42.17 5.36 22.70
C LYS A 297 40.80 4.99 23.27
N LEU A 298 39.79 4.85 22.44
CA LEU A 298 38.42 4.50 22.83
C LEU A 298 38.38 3.07 23.43
N LEU A 299 39.12 2.14 22.85
CA LEU A 299 39.22 0.74 23.33
C LEU A 299 39.96 0.60 24.66
N THR A 300 40.69 1.61 25.12
CA THR A 300 41.36 1.61 26.44
C THR A 300 40.42 1.91 27.60
N ASP A 301 39.13 2.26 27.37
CA ASP A 301 38.17 2.51 28.43
C ASP A 301 37.91 1.23 29.24
N PRO A 302 38.06 1.26 30.58
CA PRO A 302 38.01 0.08 31.44
C PRO A 302 36.62 -0.59 31.49
N ASN A 303 35.57 0.06 31.09
CA ASN A 303 34.22 -0.52 31.05
C ASN A 303 33.89 -1.20 29.70
N ILE A 304 34.76 -1.09 28.69
CA ILE A 304 34.54 -1.73 27.40
C ILE A 304 35.05 -3.18 27.46
N LYS A 305 34.14 -4.13 27.22
CA LYS A 305 34.43 -5.56 27.19
C LYS A 305 34.89 -6.02 25.81
N TYR A 306 34.18 -5.58 24.78
CA TYR A 306 34.41 -5.98 23.39
C TYR A 306 33.91 -4.89 22.44
N ALA A 307 34.56 -4.75 21.31
CA ALA A 307 34.14 -3.85 20.25
C ALA A 307 34.03 -4.63 18.93
N ASP A 308 32.84 -4.63 18.33
CA ASP A 308 32.63 -5.12 16.97
C ASP A 308 32.81 -3.96 16.00
N VAL A 309 33.83 -4.08 15.17
CA VAL A 309 34.29 -2.99 14.28
C VAL A 309 33.90 -3.32 12.85
N MET A 310 33.10 -2.44 12.25
CA MET A 310 32.67 -2.59 10.87
C MET A 310 33.33 -1.52 9.97
N ARG A 311 34.00 -1.97 8.92
CA ARG A 311 34.58 -1.18 7.86
C ARG A 311 33.73 -1.31 6.62
N ILE A 312 33.50 -0.21 5.88
CA ILE A 312 32.60 -0.21 4.73
C ILE A 312 33.23 0.54 3.57
N CYS A 313 33.09 0.00 2.37
CA CYS A 313 33.33 0.72 1.12
C CYS A 313 32.29 0.31 0.06
N TYR A 314 32.14 1.17 -0.96
CA TYR A 314 31.35 0.80 -2.11
C TYR A 314 32.21 0.02 -3.12
N ALA A 315 31.72 -1.15 -3.51
CA ALA A 315 32.30 -1.96 -4.58
C ALA A 315 31.38 -1.96 -5.81
N LYS A 316 31.99 -2.07 -6.99
CA LYS A 316 31.23 -2.11 -8.26
C LYS A 316 31.30 -3.52 -8.84
N PRO A 317 30.25 -4.33 -8.68
CA PRO A 317 30.09 -5.55 -9.43
C PRO A 317 29.73 -5.27 -10.89
N SER A 318 29.59 -6.31 -11.70
CA SER A 318 29.21 -6.21 -13.11
C SER A 318 27.88 -5.46 -13.34
N LYS A 319 26.99 -5.44 -12.34
CA LYS A 319 25.70 -4.75 -12.39
C LYS A 319 25.48 -3.89 -11.13
N GLY A 320 25.65 -2.59 -11.27
CA GLY A 320 25.31 -1.62 -10.22
C GLY A 320 26.40 -1.41 -9.15
N VAL A 321 25.98 -1.03 -7.94
CA VAL A 321 26.83 -0.75 -6.78
C VAL A 321 26.40 -1.66 -5.63
N THR A 322 27.32 -2.14 -4.82
CA THR A 322 27.07 -2.88 -3.59
C THR A 322 27.97 -2.39 -2.47
N VAL A 323 27.66 -2.75 -1.24
CA VAL A 323 28.48 -2.47 -0.07
C VAL A 323 29.38 -3.68 0.20
N LEU A 324 30.68 -3.44 0.32
CA LEU A 324 31.65 -4.39 0.83
C LEU A 324 31.95 -4.02 2.27
N ALA A 325 31.76 -4.95 3.20
CA ALA A 325 32.02 -4.76 4.62
C ALA A 325 33.17 -5.66 5.10
N GLY A 326 34.07 -5.09 5.87
CA GLY A 326 35.11 -5.82 6.61
C GLY A 326 34.69 -5.97 8.06
N VAL A 327 34.52 -7.21 8.54
CA VAL A 327 33.97 -7.53 9.86
C VAL A 327 34.81 -8.61 10.57
N ASP A 328 34.64 -8.73 11.89
CA ASP A 328 35.09 -9.92 12.60
C ASP A 328 34.20 -11.11 12.22
N MET A 329 34.70 -11.92 11.31
CA MET A 329 33.95 -13.05 10.76
C MET A 329 33.62 -14.12 11.81
N ASN A 330 34.45 -14.29 12.85
CA ASN A 330 34.19 -15.24 13.92
C ASN A 330 33.02 -14.77 14.79
N HIS A 331 33.00 -13.48 15.15
CA HIS A 331 31.90 -12.87 15.88
C HIS A 331 30.59 -12.93 15.05
N TRP A 332 30.64 -12.52 13.80
CA TRP A 332 29.47 -12.51 12.92
C TRP A 332 28.88 -13.90 12.66
N LYS A 333 29.72 -14.93 12.57
CA LYS A 333 29.27 -16.30 12.33
C LYS A 333 28.69 -16.96 13.58
N ASN A 334 29.28 -16.72 14.77
CA ASN A 334 29.04 -17.53 15.96
C ASN A 334 28.30 -16.77 17.07
N GLU A 335 28.55 -15.47 17.24
CA GLU A 335 28.08 -14.67 18.38
C GLU A 335 27.06 -13.61 17.99
N ALA A 336 27.25 -12.92 16.84
CA ALA A 336 26.32 -11.93 16.38
C ALA A 336 25.01 -12.59 15.98
N ARG A 337 23.90 -12.15 16.57
CA ARG A 337 22.59 -12.61 16.15
C ARG A 337 22.21 -11.97 14.82
N GLN A 338 21.83 -12.81 13.88
CA GLN A 338 21.39 -12.41 12.55
C GLN A 338 20.11 -13.15 12.20
N ILE A 339 19.21 -12.49 11.46
CA ILE A 339 18.09 -13.19 10.83
C ILE A 339 18.63 -13.88 9.59
N TRP A 340 18.80 -15.20 9.66
CA TRP A 340 19.38 -15.97 8.57
C TRP A 340 18.34 -16.45 7.58
N LEU A 341 18.47 -16.09 6.31
CA LEU A 341 17.76 -16.74 5.21
C LEU A 341 18.43 -18.11 4.91
N LYS A 342 19.76 -18.14 4.94
CA LYS A 342 20.57 -19.35 4.86
C LYS A 342 21.73 -19.25 5.85
N LYS A 343 21.80 -20.21 6.80
CA LYS A 343 22.85 -20.21 7.84
C LYS A 343 24.24 -20.37 7.24
N PRO A 344 25.30 -19.84 7.91
CA PRO A 344 26.68 -20.06 7.50
C PRO A 344 27.00 -21.55 7.34
N GLY A 345 27.68 -21.91 6.24
CA GLY A 345 28.00 -23.30 5.89
C GLY A 345 26.88 -24.08 5.19
N SER A 346 25.73 -23.47 4.95
CA SER A 346 24.62 -24.09 4.18
C SER A 346 24.78 -23.99 2.66
N LEU A 347 25.74 -23.20 2.19
CA LEU A 347 26.08 -23.04 0.79
C LEU A 347 27.49 -23.58 0.53
N GLU A 348 27.66 -24.23 -0.61
CA GLU A 348 28.99 -24.71 -1.05
C GLU A 348 29.84 -23.54 -1.54
N LEU A 349 31.07 -23.48 -1.04
CA LEU A 349 32.03 -22.46 -1.45
C LEU A 349 32.61 -22.81 -2.82
N ALA A 350 32.62 -21.82 -3.70
CA ALA A 350 33.25 -21.97 -4.99
C ALA A 350 34.78 -21.80 -4.88
N SER A 351 35.53 -22.70 -5.51
CA SER A 351 37.00 -22.65 -5.51
C SER A 351 37.52 -21.36 -6.15
N GLY A 352 38.50 -20.74 -5.50
CA GLY A 352 39.15 -19.51 -6.01
C GLY A 352 38.37 -18.20 -5.75
N ALA A 353 37.41 -18.21 -4.84
CA ALA A 353 36.69 -17.03 -4.38
C ALA A 353 36.75 -16.93 -2.84
N GLU A 354 36.75 -15.69 -2.33
CA GLU A 354 36.76 -15.41 -0.89
C GLU A 354 35.41 -15.72 -0.27
N PRO A 355 35.34 -16.42 0.87
CA PRO A 355 34.10 -16.64 1.59
C PRO A 355 33.48 -15.33 2.05
N ALA A 356 32.19 -15.13 1.78
CA ALA A 356 31.47 -13.94 2.21
C ALA A 356 30.10 -14.29 2.81
N LEU A 357 29.73 -13.60 3.88
CA LEU A 357 28.34 -13.51 4.33
C LEU A 357 27.66 -12.43 3.52
N VAL A 358 26.57 -12.75 2.85
CA VAL A 358 25.91 -11.77 1.98
C VAL A 358 24.49 -11.47 2.46
N SER A 359 24.04 -10.25 2.23
CA SER A 359 22.64 -9.90 2.48
C SER A 359 21.72 -10.55 1.46
N GLU A 360 20.44 -10.73 1.81
CA GLU A 360 19.42 -11.26 0.91
C GLU A 360 19.32 -10.43 -0.37
N THR A 361 19.33 -9.10 -0.25
CA THR A 361 19.30 -8.16 -1.38
C THR A 361 20.48 -8.39 -2.33
N PHE A 362 21.69 -8.59 -1.78
CA PHE A 362 22.86 -8.94 -2.58
C PHE A 362 22.65 -10.28 -3.31
N ALA A 363 22.24 -11.32 -2.57
CA ALA A 363 22.09 -12.66 -3.13
C ALA A 363 21.05 -12.73 -4.26
N ARG A 364 19.94 -12.00 -4.12
CA ARG A 364 18.89 -11.91 -5.16
C ARG A 364 19.35 -11.12 -6.37
N ARG A 365 19.98 -9.96 -6.13
CA ARG A 365 20.41 -9.05 -7.19
C ARG A 365 21.47 -9.66 -8.11
N PHE A 366 22.37 -10.44 -7.55
CA PHE A 366 23.46 -11.09 -8.30
C PHE A 366 23.17 -12.56 -8.63
N GLY A 367 21.99 -13.08 -8.27
CA GLY A 367 21.56 -14.43 -8.62
C GLY A 367 22.30 -15.54 -7.89
N VAL A 368 22.85 -15.26 -6.69
CA VAL A 368 23.67 -16.21 -5.91
C VAL A 368 22.95 -16.75 -4.69
N LEU A 369 21.62 -16.81 -4.71
CA LEU A 369 20.82 -17.46 -3.65
C LEU A 369 21.18 -18.94 -3.42
N SER A 370 21.61 -19.63 -4.45
CA SER A 370 22.02 -21.06 -4.39
C SER A 370 23.54 -21.25 -4.33
N GLY A 371 24.29 -20.19 -4.06
CA GLY A 371 25.74 -20.17 -4.15
C GLY A 371 26.22 -19.61 -5.49
N GLY A 372 27.53 -19.61 -5.72
CA GLY A 372 28.14 -19.09 -6.93
C GLY A 372 29.25 -18.07 -6.66
N ILE A 373 29.69 -17.37 -7.69
CA ILE A 373 30.77 -16.37 -7.60
C ILE A 373 30.24 -15.03 -8.08
N VAL A 374 30.56 -13.98 -7.33
CA VAL A 374 30.34 -12.58 -7.75
C VAL A 374 31.70 -11.89 -7.84
N GLU A 375 31.96 -11.24 -8.98
CA GLU A 375 33.16 -10.43 -9.17
C GLU A 375 32.88 -9.00 -8.74
N LEU A 376 33.75 -8.48 -7.86
CA LEU A 376 33.67 -7.13 -7.30
C LEU A 376 34.91 -6.33 -7.71
N LYS A 377 34.71 -5.17 -8.26
CA LYS A 377 35.80 -4.22 -8.53
C LYS A 377 36.09 -3.43 -7.26
N THR A 378 37.25 -3.70 -6.66
CA THR A 378 37.78 -3.05 -5.45
C THR A 378 38.96 -2.15 -5.80
N PRO A 379 39.47 -1.30 -4.89
CA PRO A 379 40.68 -0.52 -5.13
C PRO A 379 41.90 -1.34 -5.53
N SER A 380 42.05 -2.58 -5.00
CA SER A 380 43.16 -3.49 -5.36
C SER A 380 42.90 -4.32 -6.63
N GLY A 381 41.82 -4.06 -7.36
CA GLY A 381 41.49 -4.75 -8.60
C GLY A 381 40.21 -5.59 -8.54
N LEU A 382 40.10 -6.55 -9.46
CA LEU A 382 38.95 -7.45 -9.55
C LEU A 382 39.10 -8.59 -8.54
N GLN A 383 38.15 -8.68 -7.60
CA GLN A 383 38.12 -9.70 -6.56
C GLN A 383 36.88 -10.59 -6.70
N LYS A 384 36.95 -11.81 -6.21
CA LYS A 384 35.88 -12.80 -6.29
C LYS A 384 35.38 -13.16 -4.89
N VAL A 385 34.07 -13.09 -4.68
CA VAL A 385 33.42 -13.52 -3.44
C VAL A 385 32.46 -14.67 -3.71
N SER A 386 32.39 -15.62 -2.77
CA SER A 386 31.45 -16.75 -2.79
C SER A 386 30.61 -16.72 -1.52
N PRO A 387 29.26 -16.63 -1.61
CA PRO A 387 28.41 -16.68 -0.45
C PRO A 387 28.48 -18.03 0.26
N PHE A 388 28.71 -18.05 1.56
CA PHE A 388 28.59 -19.24 2.40
C PHE A 388 27.45 -19.16 3.44
N GLY A 389 26.80 -17.99 3.54
CA GLY A 389 25.59 -17.72 4.33
C GLY A 389 24.88 -16.47 3.81
N ILE A 390 23.56 -16.43 4.01
CA ILE A 390 22.72 -15.30 3.58
C ILE A 390 21.93 -14.79 4.79
N PHE A 391 22.09 -13.51 5.11
CA PHE A 391 21.37 -12.83 6.20
C PHE A 391 20.40 -11.79 5.67
N CYS A 392 19.36 -11.48 6.46
CA CYS A 392 18.42 -10.40 6.17
C CYS A 392 18.97 -9.07 6.67
N ASP A 393 19.05 -8.07 5.78
CA ASP A 393 19.50 -6.72 6.07
C ASP A 393 18.54 -5.72 5.43
N TYR A 394 17.87 -4.95 6.27
CA TYR A 394 16.88 -3.96 5.84
C TYR A 394 17.43 -2.53 5.83
N GLY A 395 18.69 -2.35 6.27
CA GLY A 395 19.37 -1.05 6.32
C GLY A 395 20.02 -0.63 5.00
N ASN A 396 20.15 -1.54 4.02
CA ASN A 396 20.91 -1.27 2.80
C ASN A 396 20.21 -1.80 1.52
N GLU A 397 19.74 -0.86 0.69
CA GLU A 397 19.08 -1.17 -0.60
C GLU A 397 20.04 -1.69 -1.69
N PHE A 398 21.37 -1.46 -1.55
CA PHE A 398 22.37 -1.90 -2.53
C PHE A 398 22.82 -3.35 -2.33
N GLY A 399 22.49 -3.93 -1.19
CA GLY A 399 23.00 -5.20 -0.74
C GLY A 399 24.42 -5.11 -0.18
N MET A 400 24.78 -6.08 0.64
CA MET A 400 26.08 -6.12 1.35
C MET A 400 26.76 -7.48 1.16
N ALA A 401 28.07 -7.45 0.96
CA ALA A 401 28.96 -8.61 1.11
C ALA A 401 29.93 -8.35 2.28
N ALA A 402 29.86 -9.15 3.32
CA ALA A 402 30.74 -9.08 4.48
C ALA A 402 31.85 -10.14 4.36
N ILE A 403 33.09 -9.70 4.43
CA ILE A 403 34.32 -10.51 4.37
C ILE A 403 35.13 -10.29 5.65
N SER A 404 36.17 -11.10 5.86
CA SER A 404 37.02 -10.90 7.03
C SER A 404 37.73 -9.53 6.99
N ALA A 405 37.97 -8.95 8.16
CA ALA A 405 38.62 -7.64 8.29
C ALA A 405 40.03 -7.63 7.65
N GLU A 406 40.77 -8.76 7.74
CA GLU A 406 42.11 -8.91 7.14
C GLU A 406 42.06 -8.84 5.60
N VAL A 407 41.12 -9.60 5.00
CA VAL A 407 40.94 -9.60 3.55
C VAL A 407 40.47 -8.23 3.08
N TRP A 408 39.55 -7.58 3.83
CA TRP A 408 39.05 -6.28 3.52
C TRP A 408 40.19 -5.23 3.49
N THR A 409 41.06 -5.22 4.50
CA THR A 409 42.24 -4.34 4.54
C THR A 409 43.17 -4.56 3.34
N ASN A 410 43.43 -5.83 2.96
CA ASN A 410 44.22 -6.16 1.79
C ASN A 410 43.58 -5.68 0.47
N TRP A 411 42.25 -5.69 0.37
CA TRP A 411 41.54 -5.30 -0.85
C TRP A 411 41.31 -3.78 -0.97
N THR A 412 41.26 -3.07 0.15
CA THR A 412 40.93 -1.64 0.16
C THR A 412 42.10 -0.73 0.53
N GLY A 413 43.11 -1.25 1.21
CA GLY A 413 44.24 -0.48 1.74
C GLY A 413 43.87 0.45 2.89
N SER A 414 42.67 0.34 3.47
CA SER A 414 42.17 1.19 4.55
C SER A 414 41.94 0.39 5.82
N GLU A 415 42.20 1.00 6.98
CA GLU A 415 41.90 0.42 8.29
C GLU A 415 40.80 1.19 9.04
N ARG A 416 40.28 2.26 8.45
CA ARG A 416 39.31 3.15 9.12
C ARG A 416 37.97 2.46 9.33
N PRO A 417 37.50 2.31 10.58
CA PRO A 417 36.16 1.82 10.87
C PRO A 417 35.11 2.90 10.62
N VAL A 418 33.95 2.49 10.12
CA VAL A 418 32.82 3.38 9.89
C VAL A 418 31.83 3.32 11.06
N ASN A 419 31.56 2.12 11.54
CA ASN A 419 30.69 1.87 12.67
C ASN A 419 31.38 0.98 13.69
N VAL A 420 31.17 1.27 14.97
CA VAL A 420 31.72 0.50 16.07
C VAL A 420 30.61 0.21 17.07
N SER A 421 30.40 -1.05 17.37
CA SER A 421 29.42 -1.52 18.36
C SER A 421 30.16 -1.93 19.64
N LEU A 422 29.90 -1.28 20.77
CA LEU A 422 30.56 -1.53 22.03
C LEU A 422 29.70 -2.35 22.96
N TYR A 423 30.30 -3.37 23.54
CA TYR A 423 29.73 -4.20 24.61
C TYR A 423 30.43 -3.84 25.93
N LEU A 424 29.64 -3.53 26.97
CA LEU A 424 30.16 -3.09 28.26
C LEU A 424 30.33 -4.26 29.22
N HIS A 425 31.30 -4.15 30.14
CA HIS A 425 31.41 -5.07 31.27
C HIS A 425 30.24 -4.90 32.25
N ASP A 426 29.90 -3.63 32.53
CA ASP A 426 28.83 -3.27 33.47
C ASP A 426 27.81 -2.38 32.77
N ARG A 427 26.66 -2.96 32.42
CA ARG A 427 25.54 -2.27 31.78
C ARG A 427 24.88 -1.20 32.69
N SER A 428 25.02 -1.31 33.99
CA SER A 428 24.49 -0.31 34.93
C SER A 428 25.14 1.07 34.72
N LYS A 429 26.39 1.10 34.25
CA LYS A 429 27.17 2.30 33.95
C LYS A 429 27.04 2.81 32.52
N LEU A 430 26.08 2.31 31.75
CA LEU A 430 25.88 2.67 30.33
C LEU A 430 25.79 4.20 30.14
N ASN A 431 24.93 4.87 30.89
CA ASN A 431 24.75 6.32 30.77
C ASN A 431 25.98 7.12 31.19
N GLU A 432 26.68 6.67 32.25
CA GLU A 432 27.92 7.28 32.72
C GLU A 432 29.02 7.13 31.62
N THR A 433 29.23 5.91 31.14
CA THR A 433 30.20 5.63 30.07
C THR A 433 29.90 6.41 28.81
N ARG A 434 28.64 6.43 28.36
CA ARG A 434 28.21 7.20 27.21
C ARG A 434 28.51 8.69 27.36
N ASN A 435 28.14 9.31 28.48
CA ASN A 435 28.36 10.73 28.71
C ASN A 435 29.84 11.06 28.80
N ARG A 436 30.64 10.20 29.44
CA ARG A 436 32.10 10.35 29.49
C ARG A 436 32.71 10.32 28.09
N LEU A 437 32.33 9.34 27.26
CA LEU A 437 32.80 9.20 25.89
C LEU A 437 32.36 10.38 25.00
N ARG A 438 31.11 10.86 25.13
CA ARG A 438 30.62 12.05 24.41
C ARG A 438 31.43 13.32 24.74
N ILE A 439 31.81 13.49 26.00
CA ILE A 439 32.63 14.66 26.44
C ILE A 439 34.07 14.50 25.93
N ALA A 440 34.62 13.29 26.00
CA ALA A 440 36.00 13.02 25.57
C ALA A 440 36.16 13.09 24.03
N TYR A 441 35.11 12.75 23.29
CA TYR A 441 35.14 12.61 21.81
C TYR A 441 33.95 13.34 21.15
N PRO A 442 33.92 14.68 21.15
CA PRO A 442 32.80 15.47 20.64
C PRO A 442 32.57 15.34 19.10
N GLY A 443 33.56 14.80 18.37
CA GLY A 443 33.46 14.49 16.93
C GLY A 443 32.78 13.15 16.61
N LEU A 444 32.41 12.38 17.64
CA LEU A 444 31.72 11.11 17.47
C LEU A 444 30.24 11.19 17.90
N ASP A 445 29.40 10.55 17.12
CA ASP A 445 28.00 10.31 17.48
C ASP A 445 27.90 8.98 18.24
N ILE A 446 27.56 9.05 19.52
CA ILE A 446 27.51 7.89 20.43
C ILE A 446 26.06 7.71 20.88
N ARG A 447 25.42 6.65 20.43
CA ARG A 447 24.01 6.34 20.69
C ARG A 447 23.86 5.00 21.39
N ASN A 448 22.82 4.86 22.18
CA ASN A 448 22.39 3.56 22.68
C ASN A 448 21.35 2.91 21.71
N GLU A 449 21.02 1.66 21.96
CA GLU A 449 20.05 0.91 21.16
C GLU A 449 18.71 1.63 21.06
N ARG A 450 18.19 2.18 22.19
CA ARG A 450 16.89 2.86 22.21
C ARG A 450 16.87 4.10 21.32
N GLU A 451 17.92 4.94 21.43
CA GLU A 451 18.05 6.14 20.60
C GLU A 451 18.09 5.79 19.09
N LEU A 452 18.78 4.70 18.70
CA LEU A 452 18.81 4.24 17.32
C LEU A 452 17.45 3.72 16.86
N ARG A 453 16.78 2.94 17.72
CA ARG A 453 15.44 2.40 17.44
C ARG A 453 14.42 3.53 17.27
N ASP A 454 14.39 4.50 18.19
CA ASP A 454 13.46 5.62 18.14
C ASP A 454 13.65 6.45 16.86
N VAL A 455 14.90 6.69 16.45
CA VAL A 455 15.23 7.39 15.20
C VAL A 455 14.74 6.57 13.99
N ALA A 456 15.02 5.29 13.96
CA ALA A 456 14.64 4.46 12.81
C ALA A 456 13.12 4.26 12.71
N LEU A 457 12.43 4.02 13.83
CA LEU A 457 10.97 3.93 13.86
C LEU A 457 10.34 5.28 13.51
N GLY A 458 10.93 6.39 13.96
CA GLY A 458 10.47 7.73 13.58
C GLY A 458 10.53 7.97 12.07
N ILE A 459 11.64 7.61 11.42
CA ILE A 459 11.78 7.67 9.95
C ILE A 459 10.73 6.78 9.26
N PHE A 460 10.53 5.58 9.81
CA PHE A 460 9.54 4.64 9.33
C PHE A 460 8.12 5.23 9.42
N GLU A 461 7.70 5.68 10.59
CA GLU A 461 6.36 6.23 10.81
C GLU A 461 6.07 7.41 9.89
N GLN A 462 7.03 8.28 9.66
CA GLN A 462 6.88 9.41 8.75
C GLN A 462 6.76 8.98 7.29
N THR A 463 7.52 7.97 6.86
CA THR A 463 7.39 7.41 5.51
C THR A 463 5.98 6.85 5.28
N PHE A 464 5.38 6.23 6.30
CA PHE A 464 4.03 5.67 6.20
C PHE A 464 2.91 6.68 6.48
N GLN A 465 3.18 7.87 7.00
CA GLN A 465 2.16 8.93 7.15
C GLN A 465 1.53 9.33 5.81
N ALA A 466 2.32 9.44 4.74
CA ALA A 466 1.81 9.69 3.40
C ALA A 466 0.85 8.57 2.94
N THR A 467 1.20 7.32 3.25
CA THR A 467 0.38 6.14 2.96
C THR A 467 -0.91 6.12 3.77
N ASN A 468 -0.85 6.49 5.05
CA ASN A 468 -2.02 6.62 5.92
C ASN A 468 -2.95 7.75 5.45
N ALA A 469 -2.42 8.90 5.02
CA ALA A 469 -3.22 9.97 4.44
C ALA A 469 -3.96 9.51 3.17
N LEU A 470 -3.31 8.74 2.31
CA LEU A 470 -3.92 8.16 1.12
C LEU A 470 -5.04 7.16 1.50
N SER A 471 -4.86 6.38 2.56
CA SER A 471 -5.87 5.46 3.10
C SER A 471 -7.10 6.21 3.61
N LEU A 472 -6.91 7.34 4.30
CA LEU A 472 -8.01 8.20 4.76
C LEU A 472 -8.81 8.80 3.60
N ILE A 473 -8.13 9.23 2.53
CA ILE A 473 -8.77 9.71 1.30
C ILE A 473 -9.58 8.57 0.68
N GLY A 474 -9.02 7.38 0.55
CA GLY A 474 -9.70 6.20 0.04
C GLY A 474 -10.95 5.85 0.86
N LEU A 475 -10.89 5.98 2.19
CA LEU A 475 -12.02 5.78 3.09
C LEU A 475 -13.12 6.85 2.89
N ALA A 476 -12.75 8.13 2.78
CA ALA A 476 -13.69 9.21 2.53
C ALA A 476 -14.41 9.05 1.18
N VAL A 477 -13.66 8.63 0.16
CA VAL A 477 -14.16 8.31 -1.17
C VAL A 477 -15.12 7.11 -1.13
N ALA A 478 -14.78 6.05 -0.39
CA ALA A 478 -15.66 4.89 -0.18
C ALA A 478 -16.97 5.29 0.51
N PHE A 479 -16.90 6.16 1.52
CA PHE A 479 -18.06 6.69 2.22
C PHE A 479 -18.98 7.48 1.28
N ALA A 480 -18.41 8.39 0.48
CA ALA A 480 -19.17 9.15 -0.51
C ALA A 480 -19.84 8.24 -1.54
N GLY A 481 -19.14 7.21 -2.02
CA GLY A 481 -19.67 6.21 -2.93
C GLY A 481 -20.82 5.39 -2.33
N LEU A 482 -20.69 4.99 -1.07
CA LEU A 482 -21.75 4.28 -0.35
C LEU A 482 -23.01 5.16 -0.21
N LEU A 483 -22.83 6.43 0.17
CA LEU A 483 -23.93 7.37 0.31
C LEU A 483 -24.67 7.58 -1.03
N LEU A 484 -23.93 7.81 -2.11
CA LEU A 484 -24.50 7.97 -3.45
C LEU A 484 -25.20 6.70 -3.94
N GLY A 485 -24.60 5.52 -3.69
CA GLY A 485 -25.20 4.23 -4.01
C GLY A 485 -26.51 4.00 -3.30
N LEU A 486 -26.58 4.27 -2.00
CA LEU A 486 -27.81 4.14 -1.21
C LEU A 486 -28.88 5.14 -1.63
N LEU A 487 -28.53 6.41 -1.89
CA LEU A 487 -29.45 7.38 -2.44
C LEU A 487 -30.08 6.91 -3.75
N SER A 488 -29.28 6.33 -4.65
CA SER A 488 -29.76 5.76 -5.91
C SER A 488 -30.71 4.57 -5.70
N ILE A 489 -30.41 3.69 -4.73
CA ILE A 489 -31.26 2.54 -4.36
C ILE A 489 -32.61 3.02 -3.82
N PHE A 490 -32.63 4.05 -2.97
CA PHE A 490 -33.86 4.62 -2.42
C PHE A 490 -34.69 5.32 -3.50
N ASP A 491 -34.08 6.05 -4.42
CA ASP A 491 -34.78 6.70 -5.54
C ASP A 491 -35.44 5.63 -6.45
N GLU A 492 -34.83 4.52 -6.71
CA GLU A 492 -35.41 3.41 -7.49
C GLU A 492 -36.58 2.73 -6.77
N SER A 493 -36.43 2.54 -5.47
CA SER A 493 -37.40 1.81 -4.64
C SER A 493 -38.60 2.70 -4.18
N THR A 494 -38.75 3.86 -4.76
CA THR A 494 -39.76 4.86 -4.34
C THR A 494 -41.17 4.29 -4.24
N GLN A 495 -41.63 3.55 -5.26
CA GLN A 495 -43.00 2.98 -5.27
C GLN A 495 -43.19 1.93 -4.17
N THR A 496 -42.20 1.09 -3.95
CA THR A 496 -42.23 0.09 -2.88
C THR A 496 -42.33 0.73 -1.51
N TRP A 497 -41.56 1.79 -1.25
CA TRP A 497 -41.61 2.50 0.04
C TRP A 497 -42.92 3.26 0.25
N GLN A 498 -43.51 3.86 -0.80
CA GLN A 498 -44.81 4.47 -0.73
C GLN A 498 -45.91 3.45 -0.39
N THR A 499 -45.89 2.28 -1.05
CA THR A 499 -46.84 1.19 -0.76
C THR A 499 -46.74 0.73 0.69
N LEU A 500 -45.53 0.54 1.21
CA LEU A 500 -45.32 0.16 2.61
C LEU A 500 -45.81 1.22 3.58
N LYS A 501 -45.67 2.51 3.26
CA LYS A 501 -46.18 3.62 4.06
C LYS A 501 -47.73 3.61 4.10
N TYR A 502 -48.39 3.37 2.95
CA TYR A 502 -49.83 3.23 2.88
C TYR A 502 -50.35 2.00 3.67
N LEU A 503 -49.56 0.94 3.76
CA LEU A 503 -49.85 -0.24 4.59
C LEU A 503 -49.57 -0.02 6.09
N GLY A 504 -49.22 1.20 6.53
CA GLY A 504 -49.05 1.55 7.93
C GLY A 504 -47.60 1.33 8.46
N PHE A 505 -46.61 1.19 7.59
CA PHE A 505 -45.21 1.08 8.01
C PHE A 505 -44.70 2.40 8.59
N SER A 506 -44.34 2.42 9.88
CA SER A 506 -43.94 3.67 10.56
C SER A 506 -42.57 4.18 10.04
N THR A 507 -42.39 5.51 10.11
CA THR A 507 -41.14 6.17 9.68
C THR A 507 -39.92 5.59 10.41
N LEU A 508 -40.05 5.30 11.70
CA LEU A 508 -38.92 4.69 12.47
C LEU A 508 -38.54 3.32 11.92
N ARG A 509 -39.53 2.44 11.62
CA ARG A 509 -39.27 1.13 11.03
C ARG A 509 -38.64 1.24 9.64
N PHE A 510 -39.05 2.26 8.88
CA PHE A 510 -38.45 2.59 7.59
C PHE A 510 -36.96 2.94 7.72
N LEU A 511 -36.63 3.89 8.64
CA LEU A 511 -35.26 4.29 8.89
C LEU A 511 -34.39 3.12 9.40
N LEU A 512 -34.92 2.27 10.28
CA LEU A 512 -34.22 1.09 10.76
C LEU A 512 -33.98 0.07 9.65
N ALA A 513 -34.98 -0.17 8.78
CA ALA A 513 -34.80 -1.06 7.64
C ALA A 513 -33.71 -0.55 6.67
N ALA A 514 -33.72 0.77 6.40
CA ALA A 514 -32.72 1.42 5.58
C ALA A 514 -31.30 1.37 6.20
N GLY A 515 -31.21 1.57 7.51
CA GLY A 515 -29.96 1.43 8.24
C GLY A 515 -29.39 0.01 8.19
N LEU A 516 -30.24 -1.00 8.39
CA LEU A 516 -29.85 -2.42 8.28
C LEU A 516 -29.44 -2.81 6.85
N GLU A 517 -30.13 -2.27 5.83
CA GLU A 517 -29.77 -2.47 4.43
C GLU A 517 -28.38 -1.88 4.14
N GLY A 518 -28.10 -0.65 4.60
CA GLY A 518 -26.79 -0.02 4.48
C GLY A 518 -25.69 -0.76 5.25
N ALA A 519 -25.97 -1.22 6.48
CA ALA A 519 -25.04 -2.04 7.26
C ALA A 519 -24.71 -3.36 6.56
N GLY A 520 -25.72 -4.02 5.95
CA GLY A 520 -25.55 -5.26 5.19
C GLY A 520 -24.67 -5.07 3.95
N ILE A 521 -24.81 -3.94 3.26
CA ILE A 521 -23.93 -3.53 2.15
C ILE A 521 -22.49 -3.33 2.67
N GLY A 522 -22.32 -2.57 3.76
CA GLY A 522 -21.01 -2.33 4.38
C GLY A 522 -20.31 -3.60 4.82
N LEU A 523 -21.02 -4.50 5.52
CA LEU A 523 -20.48 -5.79 5.98
C LEU A 523 -20.12 -6.72 4.81
N SER A 524 -20.94 -6.75 3.77
CA SER A 524 -20.65 -7.56 2.58
C SER A 524 -19.40 -7.07 1.84
N ALA A 525 -19.27 -5.75 1.75
CA ALA A 525 -18.11 -5.13 1.15
C ALA A 525 -16.85 -5.33 2.00
N TRP A 526 -16.98 -5.24 3.34
CA TRP A 526 -15.89 -5.54 4.24
C TRP A 526 -15.42 -6.98 4.10
N LEU A 527 -16.31 -7.96 4.10
CA LEU A 527 -15.93 -9.37 4.02
C LEU A 527 -15.21 -9.68 2.69
N ALA A 528 -15.79 -9.26 1.57
CA ALA A 528 -15.18 -9.48 0.27
C ALA A 528 -13.87 -8.68 0.12
N GLY A 529 -13.88 -7.43 0.58
CA GLY A 529 -12.72 -6.53 0.53
C GLY A 529 -11.59 -6.94 1.45
N ALA A 530 -11.88 -7.44 2.66
CA ALA A 530 -10.86 -7.93 3.58
C ALA A 530 -10.15 -9.18 3.02
N ILE A 531 -10.91 -10.15 2.48
CA ILE A 531 -10.33 -11.33 1.84
C ILE A 531 -9.42 -10.92 0.66
N THR A 532 -9.91 -10.03 -0.18
CA THR A 532 -9.13 -9.54 -1.33
C THR A 532 -7.94 -8.70 -0.87
N GLY A 533 -8.12 -7.86 0.16
CA GLY A 533 -7.07 -7.04 0.75
C GLY A 533 -5.95 -7.89 1.38
N LEU A 534 -6.29 -8.98 2.06
CA LEU A 534 -5.30 -9.94 2.56
C LEU A 534 -4.52 -10.61 1.42
N ALA A 535 -5.21 -10.97 0.33
CA ALA A 535 -4.55 -11.49 -0.86
C ALA A 535 -3.63 -10.44 -1.52
N LEU A 536 -4.05 -9.18 -1.56
CA LEU A 536 -3.22 -8.07 -2.03
C LEU A 536 -2.02 -7.82 -1.10
N GLY A 537 -2.21 -7.86 0.22
CA GLY A 537 -1.13 -7.75 1.18
C GLY A 537 -0.10 -8.87 1.01
N TRP A 538 -0.56 -10.11 0.79
CA TRP A 538 0.32 -11.23 0.45
C TRP A 538 1.13 -10.93 -0.84
N LEU A 539 0.45 -10.43 -1.86
CA LEU A 539 1.08 -10.06 -3.13
C LEU A 539 2.11 -8.93 -2.95
N LEU A 540 1.78 -7.93 -2.14
CA LEU A 540 2.69 -6.83 -1.82
C LEU A 540 3.93 -7.33 -1.07
N VAL A 541 3.77 -8.16 -0.05
CA VAL A 541 4.85 -8.66 0.81
C VAL A 541 5.75 -9.66 0.07
N PHE A 542 5.18 -10.68 -0.57
CA PHE A 542 5.96 -11.81 -1.10
C PHE A 542 6.32 -11.72 -2.58
N VAL A 543 5.61 -10.90 -3.36
CA VAL A 543 5.89 -10.77 -4.79
C VAL A 543 6.44 -9.40 -5.12
N ILE A 544 5.67 -8.35 -4.87
CA ILE A 544 6.02 -6.99 -5.29
C ILE A 544 7.24 -6.48 -4.51
N ASN A 545 7.23 -6.62 -3.17
CA ASN A 545 8.33 -6.18 -2.33
C ASN A 545 9.63 -6.95 -2.64
N VAL A 546 9.54 -8.27 -2.74
CA VAL A 546 10.71 -9.12 -3.03
C VAL A 546 11.32 -8.82 -4.40
N GLN A 547 10.49 -8.59 -5.42
CA GLN A 547 10.98 -8.26 -6.76
C GLN A 547 11.50 -6.82 -6.87
N SER A 548 10.93 -5.87 -6.11
CA SER A 548 11.31 -4.45 -6.16
C SER A 548 12.53 -4.13 -5.30
N PHE A 549 12.56 -4.65 -4.06
CA PHE A 549 13.58 -4.31 -3.06
C PHE A 549 14.58 -5.45 -2.81
N GLY A 550 14.23 -6.68 -3.15
CA GLY A 550 15.11 -7.84 -2.98
C GLY A 550 15.21 -8.37 -1.55
N TRP A 551 14.26 -8.06 -0.67
CA TRP A 551 14.16 -8.61 0.68
C TRP A 551 12.78 -9.18 0.99
N THR A 552 12.73 -10.15 1.90
CA THR A 552 11.49 -10.72 2.41
C THR A 552 11.06 -10.02 3.70
N LEU A 553 9.76 -9.76 3.84
CA LEU A 553 9.16 -9.24 5.06
C LEU A 553 8.51 -10.37 5.85
N LEU A 554 8.40 -10.20 7.16
CA LEU A 554 7.60 -11.07 8.01
C LEU A 554 6.12 -10.88 7.69
N TRP A 555 5.41 -12.00 7.66
CA TRP A 555 3.97 -11.96 7.44
C TRP A 555 3.24 -11.67 8.74
N SER A 556 2.66 -10.50 8.83
CA SER A 556 1.77 -10.10 9.93
C SER A 556 0.38 -9.78 9.41
N VAL A 557 -0.64 -10.17 10.16
CA VAL A 557 -2.04 -9.89 9.81
C VAL A 557 -2.64 -9.04 10.92
N PRO A 558 -2.94 -7.77 10.68
CA PRO A 558 -3.50 -6.85 11.66
C PRO A 558 -4.98 -7.13 11.90
N LEU A 559 -5.31 -8.25 12.53
CA LEU A 559 -6.69 -8.70 12.74
C LEU A 559 -7.52 -7.66 13.48
N GLU A 560 -6.96 -7.01 14.48
CA GLU A 560 -7.64 -5.98 15.25
C GLU A 560 -8.07 -4.81 14.37
N SER A 561 -7.13 -4.26 13.57
CA SER A 561 -7.41 -3.16 12.63
C SER A 561 -8.44 -3.55 11.58
N ILE A 562 -8.38 -4.77 11.05
CA ILE A 562 -9.33 -5.29 10.06
C ILE A 562 -10.73 -5.41 10.66
N LEU A 563 -10.86 -5.92 11.88
CA LEU A 563 -12.15 -6.06 12.57
C LEU A 563 -12.76 -4.71 12.92
N TRP A 564 -11.97 -3.79 13.46
CA TRP A 564 -12.39 -2.41 13.73
C TRP A 564 -12.85 -1.70 12.47
N PHE A 565 -12.15 -1.91 11.37
CA PHE A 565 -12.53 -1.36 10.07
C PHE A 565 -13.87 -1.93 9.58
N GLY A 566 -14.12 -3.23 9.77
CA GLY A 566 -15.41 -3.86 9.48
C GLY A 566 -16.56 -3.29 10.30
N PHE A 567 -16.33 -3.09 11.60
CA PHE A 567 -17.31 -2.45 12.47
C PHE A 567 -17.61 -1.01 12.03
N LEU A 568 -16.59 -0.24 11.72
CA LEU A 568 -16.73 1.13 11.21
C LEU A 568 -17.54 1.17 9.91
N LEU A 569 -17.26 0.26 8.96
CA LEU A 569 -18.01 0.19 7.69
C LEU A 569 -19.47 -0.20 7.88
N ALA A 570 -19.77 -1.10 8.81
CA ALA A 570 -21.16 -1.43 9.15
C ALA A 570 -21.89 -0.22 9.74
N LEU A 571 -21.24 0.53 10.63
CA LEU A 571 -21.78 1.72 11.25
C LEU A 571 -21.99 2.86 10.25
N VAL A 572 -20.99 3.10 9.40
CA VAL A 572 -21.05 4.08 8.30
C VAL A 572 -22.13 3.69 7.29
N GLY A 573 -22.27 2.40 6.96
CA GLY A 573 -23.32 1.88 6.11
C GLY A 573 -24.71 2.13 6.71
N ALA A 574 -24.88 1.84 8.00
CA ALA A 574 -26.14 2.10 8.71
C ALA A 574 -26.48 3.60 8.71
N ALA A 575 -25.51 4.46 9.03
CA ALA A 575 -25.71 5.91 9.03
C ALA A 575 -26.07 6.44 7.63
N SER A 576 -25.37 5.99 6.59
CA SER A 576 -25.65 6.36 5.20
C SER A 576 -27.06 5.93 4.77
N GLY A 577 -27.49 4.72 5.17
CA GLY A 577 -28.85 4.23 4.93
C GLY A 577 -29.91 5.12 5.58
N ILE A 578 -29.72 5.47 6.86
CA ILE A 578 -30.63 6.35 7.61
C ILE A 578 -30.67 7.76 7.00
N ILE A 579 -29.51 8.34 6.65
CA ILE A 579 -29.40 9.66 6.04
C ILE A 579 -30.14 9.68 4.69
N SER A 580 -29.89 8.68 3.84
CA SER A 580 -30.52 8.57 2.52
C SER A 580 -32.05 8.43 2.62
N ALA A 581 -32.51 7.59 3.55
CA ALA A 581 -33.94 7.40 3.81
C ALA A 581 -34.59 8.67 4.41
N SER A 582 -33.89 9.38 5.29
CA SER A 582 -34.36 10.63 5.88
C SER A 582 -34.49 11.73 4.83
N TYR A 583 -33.46 11.89 3.97
CA TYR A 583 -33.48 12.84 2.85
C TYR A 583 -34.64 12.57 1.88
N TRP A 584 -34.85 11.30 1.53
CA TRP A 584 -35.94 10.87 0.67
C TRP A 584 -37.31 11.20 1.30
N ASN A 585 -37.50 10.93 2.60
CA ASN A 585 -38.77 11.22 3.31
C ASN A 585 -39.05 12.72 3.44
N PHE A 586 -38.01 13.57 3.58
CA PHE A 586 -38.12 15.03 3.65
C PHE A 586 -38.51 15.63 2.31
N ARG A 587 -37.89 15.21 1.20
CA ARG A 587 -38.15 15.78 -0.14
C ARG A 587 -39.57 15.51 -0.66
N ARG A 588 -40.30 14.58 -0.03
CA ARG A 588 -41.65 14.16 -0.46
C ARG A 588 -42.75 14.42 0.57
N ARG A 589 -42.49 15.17 1.61
CA ARG A 589 -43.47 15.83 2.44
C ARG A 589 -43.88 17.12 1.79
#